data_6a7dbc2614cdd936a27125c967820d44
#
_entry.id   6a7dbc2614cdd936a27125c967820d44
#
_cell.length_a   1.000
_cell.length_b   1.000
_cell.length_c   1.000
_cell.angle_alpha   90.00
_cell.angle_beta   90.00
_cell.angle_gamma   90.00
#
_symmetry.space_group_name_H-M   'P 1'
#
loop_
_entity.id
_entity.type
_entity.pdbx_description
1 polymer ?
#
loop_
_entity_poly.entity_id
_entity_poly.type
_entity_poly.pdbx_seq_one_letter_code
_entity_poly.pdbx_strand_id
1 'polypeptide(L)'
;MTDNKQTVLLAKRVWYFSENDEAAFFEWLDKLPCVEKYEGRSDELEIYVNAAAADAGSVYELLALFRRYEIDMRQLRVFDREEFASWFRNRRAYWFKDIFEAET
;
A
#
# COMPACT_ATOMS: atom_id res chain seq x y z
N MET A 1 -7.04 17.80 18.62
CA MET A 1 -6.93 17.07 18.32
C MET A 1 -6.53 16.64 17.19
N THR A 2 -6.15 16.00 16.98
CA THR A 2 -5.66 15.73 15.92
C THR A 2 -6.11 14.73 15.21
N ASP A 3 -6.17 14.62 14.35
CA ASP A 3 -6.60 13.78 13.63
C ASP A 3 -5.75 13.04 12.90
N ASN A 4 -4.76 12.61 13.39
CA ASN A 4 -3.90 11.84 12.81
C ASN A 4 -4.49 10.61 12.45
N LYS A 5 -5.01 10.35 11.36
CA LYS A 5 -5.51 9.15 11.01
C LYS A 5 -4.45 8.30 10.49
N GLN A 6 -3.64 7.72 11.30
CA GLN A 6 -2.63 6.79 10.87
C GLN A 6 -3.26 5.43 10.57
N THR A 7 -2.94 4.88 9.46
CA THR A 7 -3.42 3.59 9.02
C THR A 7 -2.24 2.63 8.98
N VAL A 8 -2.42 1.42 9.47
CA VAL A 8 -1.35 0.43 9.43
C VAL A 8 -1.69 -0.59 8.35
N LEU A 9 -0.81 -0.73 7.38
CA LEU A 9 -0.95 -1.73 6.33
C LEU A 9 0.02 -2.87 6.67
N LEU A 10 -0.39 -4.10 6.40
CA LEU A 10 0.43 -5.25 6.76
C LEU A 10 0.97 -5.95 5.52
N ALA A 11 2.29 -6.11 5.49
CA ALA A 11 2.93 -6.87 4.44
C ALA A 11 3.39 -8.18 5.07
N LYS A 12 2.67 -9.28 4.79
CA LYS A 12 2.95 -10.55 5.40
C LYS A 12 3.76 -11.43 4.47
N ARG A 13 4.85 -11.95 5.01
CA ARG A 13 5.66 -12.93 4.28
C ARG A 13 6.06 -12.49 2.89
N VAL A 14 6.52 -11.26 2.78
CA VAL A 14 6.98 -10.76 1.49
C VAL A 14 8.19 -11.58 1.06
N TRP A 15 8.18 -12.00 -0.20
CA TRP A 15 9.26 -12.83 -0.70
C TRP A 15 10.21 -11.95 -1.51
N TYR A 16 11.47 -11.98 -1.12
CA TYR A 16 12.49 -11.25 -1.86
C TYR A 16 13.35 -12.27 -2.59
N PHE A 17 13.62 -12.02 -3.84
CA PHE A 17 14.40 -12.96 -4.64
C PHE A 17 15.90 -12.74 -4.50
N SER A 18 16.31 -11.63 -3.97
CA SER A 18 17.72 -11.33 -3.76
C SER A 18 17.84 -10.18 -2.79
N GLU A 19 19.08 -9.89 -2.35
CA GLU A 19 19.32 -8.76 -1.45
C GLU A 19 18.94 -7.45 -2.11
N ASN A 20 19.20 -7.31 -3.40
CA ASN A 20 18.87 -6.08 -4.09
C ASN A 20 17.36 -5.92 -4.24
N ASP A 21 16.63 -7.03 -4.37
CA ASP A 21 15.18 -6.99 -4.43
C ASP A 21 14.62 -6.48 -3.09
N GLU A 22 15.17 -6.97 -2.00
CA GLU A 22 14.75 -6.51 -0.69
C GLU A 22 15.08 -5.03 -0.50
N ALA A 23 16.27 -4.62 -0.90
CA ALA A 23 16.66 -3.22 -0.79
C ALA A 23 15.75 -2.33 -1.61
N ALA A 24 15.36 -2.78 -2.79
CA ALA A 24 14.47 -2.01 -3.66
C ALA A 24 13.10 -1.80 -3.01
N PHE A 25 12.61 -2.82 -2.31
CA PHE A 25 11.32 -2.72 -1.63
C PHE A 25 11.37 -1.61 -0.56
N PHE A 26 12.40 -1.60 0.27
CA PHE A 26 12.50 -0.61 1.33
C PHE A 26 12.82 0.78 0.79
N GLU A 27 13.61 0.88 -0.27
CA GLU A 27 13.87 2.17 -0.90
C GLU A 27 12.59 2.76 -1.48
N TRP A 28 11.73 1.91 -2.01
CA TRP A 28 10.47 2.36 -2.57
C TRP A 28 9.59 2.95 -1.45
N LEU A 29 9.50 2.24 -0.32
CA LEU A 29 8.74 2.75 0.83
C LEU A 29 9.31 4.09 1.31
N ASP A 30 10.62 4.20 1.33
CA ASP A 30 11.27 5.41 1.81
C ASP A 30 10.98 6.62 0.93
N LYS A 31 10.60 6.39 -0.33
CA LYS A 31 10.32 7.49 -1.24
C LYS A 31 8.89 7.97 -1.15
N LEU A 32 8.03 7.30 -0.40
CA LEU A 32 6.63 7.67 -0.34
C LEU A 32 6.38 8.60 0.84
N PRO A 33 6.02 9.85 0.57
CA PRO A 33 5.85 10.81 1.67
C PRO A 33 4.77 10.44 2.66
N CYS A 34 3.77 9.66 2.24
CA CYS A 34 2.70 9.28 3.14
C CYS A 34 3.08 8.16 4.09
N VAL A 35 4.20 7.46 3.83
CA VAL A 35 4.66 6.39 4.70
C VAL A 35 5.50 7.03 5.81
N GLU A 36 5.03 6.90 7.04
CA GLU A 36 5.71 7.54 8.15
C GLU A 36 6.80 6.67 8.73
N LYS A 37 6.59 5.37 8.77
CA LYS A 37 7.60 4.44 9.25
C LYS A 37 7.14 3.03 8.96
N TYR A 38 8.00 2.07 9.18
CA TYR A 38 7.62 0.67 9.08
C TYR A 38 8.38 -0.11 10.13
N GLU A 39 7.79 -1.18 10.63
CA GLU A 39 8.40 -1.99 11.68
C GLU A 39 8.16 -3.47 11.41
N GLY A 40 9.21 -4.26 11.52
CA GLY A 40 9.09 -5.71 11.32
C GLY A 40 8.61 -6.39 12.59
N ARG A 41 7.74 -7.37 12.46
CA ARG A 41 7.30 -8.16 13.56
C ARG A 41 7.16 -9.58 13.08
N SER A 42 8.06 -10.44 13.45
CA SER A 42 8.05 -11.83 13.04
C SER A 42 8.14 -11.90 11.52
N ASP A 43 7.13 -12.45 10.84
CA ASP A 43 7.18 -12.54 9.38
C ASP A 43 6.29 -11.47 8.75
N GLU A 44 5.96 -10.42 9.50
CA GLU A 44 5.12 -9.35 8.99
C GLU A 44 5.84 -8.02 9.07
N LEU A 45 5.52 -7.13 8.16
CA LEU A 45 6.01 -5.76 8.23
C LEU A 45 4.80 -4.86 8.38
N GLU A 46 4.82 -4.02 9.41
CA GLU A 46 3.75 -3.04 9.61
C GLU A 46 4.21 -1.76 8.93
N ILE A 47 3.40 -1.25 8.02
CA ILE A 47 3.69 -0.02 7.29
C ILE A 47 2.71 1.04 7.76
N TYR A 48 3.24 2.08 8.41
CA TYR A 48 2.41 3.13 9.00
C TYR A 48 2.25 4.27 8.00
N VAL A 49 1.03 4.48 7.57
CA VAL A 49 0.72 5.44 6.52
C VAL A 49 -0.21 6.53 7.05
N ASN A 50 0.10 7.77 6.75
CA ASN A 50 -0.83 8.85 7.02
C ASN A 50 -1.76 8.93 5.81
N ALA A 51 -2.92 8.28 5.92
CA ALA A 51 -3.83 8.17 4.77
C ALA A 51 -4.33 9.53 4.32
N ALA A 52 -4.50 10.47 5.27
CA ALA A 52 -4.99 11.80 4.91
C ALA A 52 -3.97 12.56 4.06
N ALA A 53 -2.68 12.26 4.23
CA ALA A 53 -1.64 12.93 3.47
C ALA A 53 -1.35 12.24 2.13
N ALA A 54 -1.97 11.10 1.87
CA ALA A 54 -1.68 10.36 0.66
C ALA A 54 -2.40 11.02 -0.52
N ASP A 55 -1.64 11.51 -1.47
CA ASP A 55 -2.22 12.08 -2.68
C ASP A 55 -2.33 10.98 -3.73
N ALA A 56 -2.87 11.32 -4.89
CA ALA A 56 -3.08 10.33 -5.95
C ALA A 56 -1.79 9.64 -6.33
N GLY A 57 -0.70 10.41 -6.43
CA GLY A 57 0.58 9.82 -6.80
C GLY A 57 1.05 8.78 -5.80
N SER A 58 0.91 9.07 -4.51
CA SER A 58 1.29 8.12 -3.47
C SER A 58 0.43 6.85 -3.52
N VAL A 59 -0.85 7.01 -3.79
CA VAL A 59 -1.75 5.86 -3.87
C VAL A 59 -1.38 4.98 -5.07
N TYR A 60 -1.08 5.59 -6.22
CA TYR A 60 -0.63 4.83 -7.38
C TYR A 60 0.64 4.03 -7.06
N GLU A 61 1.55 4.62 -6.29
CA GLU A 61 2.79 3.93 -5.94
C GLU A 61 2.53 2.76 -4.99
N LEU A 62 1.63 2.96 -4.03
CA LEU A 62 1.30 1.86 -3.10
C LEU A 62 0.59 0.72 -3.83
N LEU A 63 -0.27 1.05 -4.79
CA LEU A 63 -0.92 0.02 -5.60
C LEU A 63 0.11 -0.81 -6.35
N ALA A 64 1.10 -0.13 -6.95
CA ALA A 64 2.13 -0.84 -7.71
C ALA A 64 3.04 -1.66 -6.80
N LEU A 65 3.42 -1.11 -5.65
CA LEU A 65 4.29 -1.79 -4.71
C LEU A 65 3.62 -3.06 -4.19
N PHE A 66 2.36 -2.94 -3.77
CA PHE A 66 1.63 -4.08 -3.23
C PHE A 66 1.44 -5.15 -4.29
N ARG A 67 1.17 -4.73 -5.53
CA ARG A 67 1.00 -5.69 -6.60
C ARG A 67 2.31 -6.41 -6.91
N ARG A 68 3.40 -5.66 -6.98
CA ARG A 68 4.70 -6.22 -7.35
C ARG A 68 5.19 -7.24 -6.32
N TYR A 69 4.97 -6.97 -5.04
CA TYR A 69 5.46 -7.85 -3.99
C TYR A 69 4.36 -8.77 -3.44
N GLU A 70 3.23 -8.83 -4.13
CA GLU A 70 2.13 -9.74 -3.78
C GLU A 70 1.62 -9.56 -2.36
N ILE A 71 1.49 -8.33 -1.95
CA ILE A 71 0.94 -7.99 -0.65
C ILE A 71 -0.58 -7.86 -0.81
N ASP A 72 -1.32 -8.22 0.22
CA ASP A 72 -2.79 -8.20 0.18
C ASP A 72 -3.29 -6.82 -0.23
N MET A 73 -3.88 -6.72 -1.42
CA MET A 73 -4.32 -5.46 -1.98
C MET A 73 -5.62 -4.98 -1.40
N ARG A 74 -6.39 -5.87 -0.74
CA ARG A 74 -7.70 -5.46 -0.20
C ARG A 74 -7.60 -4.36 0.85
N GLN A 75 -6.50 -4.33 1.59
CA GLN A 75 -6.31 -3.30 2.61
C GLN A 75 -6.19 -1.91 2.00
N LEU A 76 -5.92 -1.82 0.69
CA LEU A 76 -5.83 -0.53 0.03
C LEU A 76 -7.20 0.10 -0.20
N ARG A 77 -8.28 -0.60 0.18
CA ARG A 77 -9.62 0.01 0.16
C ARG A 77 -9.69 1.26 1.04
N VAL A 78 -8.74 1.42 1.95
CA VAL A 78 -8.70 2.61 2.79
C VAL A 78 -8.55 3.87 1.93
N PHE A 79 -8.05 3.73 0.71
CA PHE A 79 -7.88 4.86 -0.18
C PHE A 79 -9.04 5.02 -1.16
N ASP A 80 -10.14 4.28 -0.97
CA ASP A 80 -11.31 4.40 -1.81
C ASP A 80 -12.09 5.60 -1.35
N ARG A 81 -11.66 6.76 -1.76
CA ARG A 81 -12.24 8.03 -1.34
C ARG A 81 -12.85 8.73 -2.54
N GLU A 82 -13.76 9.62 -2.24
CA GLU A 82 -14.48 10.35 -3.28
C GLU A 82 -13.54 11.02 -4.26
N GLU A 83 -12.51 11.64 -3.76
CA GLU A 83 -11.58 12.38 -4.61
C GLU A 83 -10.80 11.50 -5.56
N PHE A 84 -10.72 10.21 -5.29
CA PHE A 84 -10.00 9.28 -6.15
C PHE A 84 -10.94 8.37 -6.95
N ALA A 85 -12.24 8.51 -6.75
CA ALA A 85 -13.21 7.56 -7.29
C ALA A 85 -13.12 7.37 -8.79
N SER A 86 -12.85 8.44 -9.52
CA SER A 86 -12.89 8.35 -10.98
C SER A 86 -11.86 7.38 -11.54
N TRP A 87 -10.70 7.24 -10.87
CA TRP A 87 -9.69 6.34 -11.36
C TRP A 87 -9.52 5.12 -10.46
N PHE A 88 -9.70 5.29 -9.16
CA PHE A 88 -9.48 4.18 -8.23
C PHE A 88 -10.48 3.06 -8.46
N ARG A 89 -11.71 3.40 -8.80
CA ARG A 89 -12.77 2.44 -9.03
C ARG A 89 -12.93 2.04 -10.50
N ASN A 90 -11.91 2.31 -11.30
CA ASN A 90 -11.96 1.96 -12.72
C ASN A 90 -11.87 0.45 -12.86
N ARG A 91 -12.92 -0.16 -13.40
CA ARG A 91 -13.00 -1.61 -13.52
C ARG A 91 -11.95 -2.22 -14.42
N ARG A 92 -11.32 -1.41 -15.25
CA ARG A 92 -10.28 -1.90 -16.14
C ARG A 92 -8.89 -1.78 -15.54
N ALA A 93 -8.76 -1.16 -14.39
CA ALA A 93 -7.47 -0.99 -13.76
C ALA A 93 -6.97 -2.35 -13.26
N TYR A 94 -5.64 -2.55 -13.30
CA TYR A 94 -5.08 -3.84 -12.92
C TYR A 94 -5.39 -4.22 -11.47
N TRP A 95 -5.64 -3.23 -10.61
CA TRP A 95 -5.88 -3.47 -9.20
C TRP A 95 -7.34 -3.75 -8.86
N PHE A 96 -8.26 -3.48 -9.80
CA PHE A 96 -9.69 -3.47 -9.44
C PHE A 96 -10.16 -4.78 -8.83
N LYS A 97 -9.86 -5.88 -9.48
CA LYS A 97 -10.34 -7.17 -8.99
C LYS A 97 -9.69 -7.53 -7.67
N ASP A 98 -8.41 -7.22 -7.51
CA ASP A 98 -7.70 -7.57 -6.30
C ASP A 98 -8.22 -6.80 -5.10
N ILE A 99 -8.70 -5.60 -5.31
CA ILE A 99 -9.19 -4.77 -4.22
C ILE A 99 -10.67 -4.97 -3.96
N PHE A 100 -11.46 -5.00 -5.02
CA PHE A 100 -12.91 -4.97 -4.87
C PHE A 100 -13.61 -6.29 -5.04
N GLU A 101 -13.00 -7.23 -5.74
CA GLU A 101 -13.63 -8.50 -6.01
C GLU A 101 -12.96 -9.71 -5.37
N ALA A 102 -11.81 -9.52 -4.75
CA ALA A 102 -11.13 -10.64 -4.13
C ALA A 102 -11.91 -11.12 -2.93
N GLU A 103 -12.02 -12.44 -2.82
CA GLU A 103 -12.73 -13.00 -1.71
C GLU A 103 -11.80 -13.86 -0.96
N THR A 104 -11.90 -14.00 0.31
CA THR A 104 -10.98 -14.84 1.03
C THR A 104 -11.47 -16.20 1.16
#